data_f18f824928e43071a8774a142b9e214a
#
_entry.id   f18f824928e43071a8774a142b9e214a
#
_cell.length_a   1.000
_cell.length_b   1.000
_cell.length_c   1.000
_cell.angle_alpha   90.00
_cell.angle_beta   90.00
_cell.angle_gamma   90.00
#
_symmetry.space_group_name_H-M   'P 1'
#
loop_
_entity.id
_entity.type
_entity.pdbx_description
1 polymer ?
#
loop_
_entity_poly.entity_id
_entity_poly.type
_entity_poly.pdbx_seq_one_letter_code
_entity_poly.pdbx_strand_id
1 'polypeptide(L)'
;MHPKLSLWVLKDALEDFSPTIQCKNKKAEISEIRLYQPGMPTRDHILYLAPSRDFFPGGDEQIALMHRSDFLFLESTNLLTVLNRVQDVFSRYNHWYDRCLHAISKGCPLSVLLDYTAEILPFPIIIVNAAQILVAHSEDLSSVIAPEDQGSVAKDSSLPEKKLIQFNQVHNDTYYQGGLIVIPPGFFPTKSYCYHILANEDRLGTIILKAPDGDHTPGTLHLFELFSSLVHDWVRNNEEYAAGFRITSNFAYTLDGKPGALSSLFRQLTLFDWAADCKKQVFVISSPGGQVNFDLPIRKKLAKENLGVFSMSYRNQLVILCNLDMLDYEDFTQTLCSIMKDNHCCGASSISFAQLDQLVTFYQQALTAMEHSPQIPGELYRCQDTAMRMITNIVDKAISTALIHPAIPAIKAHDLAHKTDYCGTLFCFLKNERRHQQTAEELFIHRNTLFLISVIALFWRRQWHPTPVLLPGKSHGWRSLVGCSPWGC
;
A
#
# COMPACT_ATOMS: atom_id res chain seq x y z
N MET A 1 -28.26 -15.09 3.25
CA MET A 1 -27.51 -15.74 2.14
C MET A 1 -26.93 -17.01 2.75
N HIS A 2 -27.23 -18.20 2.21
CA HIS A 2 -26.72 -19.45 2.78
C HIS A 2 -25.32 -19.75 2.28
N PRO A 3 -24.43 -20.39 3.07
CA PRO A 3 -23.13 -20.81 2.64
C PRO A 3 -23.25 -21.83 1.51
N LYS A 4 -22.34 -21.76 0.55
CA LYS A 4 -22.24 -22.79 -0.48
C LYS A 4 -21.26 -23.86 -0.02
N LEU A 5 -21.66 -25.13 -0.12
CA LEU A 5 -20.83 -26.27 0.25
C LEU A 5 -20.22 -26.92 -0.99
N SER A 6 -19.17 -27.70 -0.81
CA SER A 6 -18.58 -28.57 -1.85
C SER A 6 -18.89 -30.03 -1.55
N LEU A 7 -18.75 -30.90 -2.55
CA LEU A 7 -18.84 -32.35 -2.33
C LEU A 7 -17.79 -32.88 -1.36
N TRP A 8 -16.65 -32.19 -1.23
CA TRP A 8 -15.61 -32.54 -0.28
C TRP A 8 -16.01 -32.29 1.17
N VAL A 9 -16.73 -31.18 1.45
CA VAL A 9 -17.32 -30.91 2.78
C VAL A 9 -18.36 -31.97 3.12
N LEU A 10 -19.18 -32.35 2.15
CA LEU A 10 -20.19 -33.43 2.35
C LEU A 10 -19.52 -34.79 2.55
N LYS A 11 -18.43 -35.09 1.83
CA LYS A 11 -17.65 -36.31 2.03
C LYS A 11 -17.15 -36.40 3.47
N ASP A 12 -16.53 -35.34 3.99
CA ASP A 12 -16.02 -35.33 5.36
C ASP A 12 -17.14 -35.42 6.40
N ALA A 13 -18.29 -34.80 6.15
CA ALA A 13 -19.43 -34.80 7.07
C ALA A 13 -20.28 -36.13 7.03
N LEU A 14 -20.06 -36.96 6.03
CA LEU A 14 -20.78 -38.22 5.81
C LEU A 14 -19.85 -39.46 5.97
N GLU A 15 -18.75 -39.33 6.72
CA GLU A 15 -17.78 -40.43 6.95
C GLU A 15 -18.44 -41.71 7.47
N ASP A 16 -19.51 -41.58 8.25
CA ASP A 16 -20.30 -42.71 8.76
C ASP A 16 -20.85 -43.65 7.65
N PHE A 17 -20.92 -43.18 6.42
CA PHE A 17 -21.39 -43.92 5.24
C PHE A 17 -20.25 -44.36 4.30
N SER A 18 -19.02 -44.36 4.76
CA SER A 18 -17.81 -44.75 3.98
C SER A 18 -17.79 -44.14 2.57
N PRO A 19 -17.81 -42.80 2.44
CA PRO A 19 -18.00 -42.11 1.18
C PRO A 19 -16.85 -42.27 0.21
N THR A 20 -17.18 -42.62 -1.04
CA THR A 20 -16.22 -42.64 -2.17
C THR A 20 -16.54 -41.49 -3.12
N ILE A 21 -15.58 -40.61 -3.39
CA ILE A 21 -15.77 -39.42 -4.21
C ILE A 21 -15.14 -39.54 -5.61
N GLN A 22 -15.89 -39.17 -6.63
CA GLN A 22 -15.44 -38.96 -8.00
C GLN A 22 -15.70 -37.49 -8.36
N CYS A 23 -14.74 -36.61 -8.09
CA CYS A 23 -14.92 -35.18 -8.21
C CYS A 23 -13.75 -34.52 -8.91
N LYS A 24 -14.05 -33.76 -9.97
CA LYS A 24 -13.09 -32.92 -10.70
C LYS A 24 -13.16 -31.46 -10.24
N ASN A 25 -14.35 -31.03 -9.83
CA ASN A 25 -14.58 -29.66 -9.40
C ASN A 25 -14.34 -29.50 -7.89
N LYS A 26 -13.40 -28.63 -7.52
CA LYS A 26 -13.08 -28.34 -6.13
C LYS A 26 -13.82 -27.13 -5.56
N LYS A 27 -14.78 -26.54 -6.30
CA LYS A 27 -15.46 -25.31 -5.85
C LYS A 27 -16.65 -25.61 -4.95
N ALA A 28 -16.90 -24.71 -4.00
CA ALA A 28 -18.08 -24.71 -3.14
C ALA A 28 -19.25 -23.99 -3.86
N GLU A 29 -20.18 -24.75 -4.44
CA GLU A 29 -21.27 -24.20 -5.25
C GLU A 29 -22.65 -24.73 -4.87
N ILE A 30 -22.74 -25.73 -3.95
CA ILE A 30 -23.95 -26.41 -3.57
C ILE A 30 -24.67 -25.64 -2.48
N SER A 31 -25.95 -25.27 -2.71
CA SER A 31 -26.78 -24.54 -1.76
C SER A 31 -28.07 -25.29 -1.38
N GLU A 32 -28.49 -26.28 -2.16
CA GLU A 32 -29.73 -27.04 -1.97
C GLU A 32 -29.51 -28.52 -2.24
N ILE A 33 -30.42 -29.36 -1.68
CA ILE A 33 -30.50 -30.78 -2.00
C ILE A 33 -31.90 -31.14 -2.53
N ARG A 34 -31.93 -32.03 -3.52
CA ARG A 34 -33.18 -32.58 -4.07
C ARG A 34 -33.05 -34.08 -4.38
N LEU A 35 -34.15 -34.77 -4.29
CA LEU A 35 -34.24 -36.13 -4.83
C LEU A 35 -34.22 -36.08 -6.36
N TYR A 36 -33.37 -36.92 -6.95
CA TYR A 36 -33.27 -37.07 -8.40
C TYR A 36 -34.30 -38.06 -8.92
N GLN A 37 -34.91 -37.75 -10.06
CA GLN A 37 -35.68 -38.67 -10.86
C GLN A 37 -35.12 -38.68 -12.29
N PRO A 38 -34.99 -39.86 -12.92
CA PRO A 38 -34.47 -39.95 -14.29
C PRO A 38 -35.20 -39.02 -15.25
N GLY A 39 -34.47 -38.23 -16.01
CA GLY A 39 -35.01 -37.26 -16.97
C GLY A 39 -35.37 -35.89 -16.44
N MET A 40 -35.21 -35.62 -15.13
CA MET A 40 -35.42 -34.27 -14.62
C MET A 40 -34.28 -33.33 -14.99
N PRO A 41 -34.55 -32.03 -15.25
CA PRO A 41 -33.50 -31.05 -15.54
C PRO A 41 -32.66 -30.77 -14.29
N THR A 42 -31.34 -30.76 -14.47
CA THR A 42 -30.41 -30.47 -13.37
C THR A 42 -30.01 -28.99 -13.35
N ARG A 43 -29.69 -28.46 -12.14
CA ARG A 43 -29.27 -27.09 -11.91
C ARG A 43 -27.90 -27.07 -11.19
N ASP A 44 -27.07 -26.13 -11.51
CA ASP A 44 -25.69 -26.06 -11.08
C ASP A 44 -25.43 -25.86 -9.56
N HIS A 45 -26.43 -25.40 -8.84
CA HIS A 45 -26.34 -25.13 -7.39
C HIS A 45 -27.04 -26.18 -6.54
N ILE A 46 -27.61 -27.23 -7.16
CA ILE A 46 -28.39 -28.25 -6.48
C ILE A 46 -27.60 -29.57 -6.45
N LEU A 47 -27.61 -30.19 -5.28
CA LEU A 47 -27.17 -31.55 -5.06
C LEU A 47 -28.33 -32.50 -5.30
N TYR A 48 -28.16 -33.50 -6.12
CA TYR A 48 -29.15 -34.49 -6.42
C TYR A 48 -28.83 -35.81 -5.73
N LEU A 49 -29.80 -36.42 -5.10
CA LEU A 49 -29.69 -37.65 -4.33
C LEU A 49 -30.61 -38.72 -4.92
N ALA A 50 -30.05 -39.88 -5.24
CA ALA A 50 -30.78 -41.07 -5.68
C ALA A 50 -29.95 -42.34 -5.51
N PRO A 51 -30.55 -43.55 -5.67
CA PRO A 51 -29.76 -44.77 -5.92
C PRO A 51 -28.90 -44.64 -7.17
N SER A 52 -27.71 -45.21 -7.14
CA SER A 52 -26.70 -45.13 -8.22
C SER A 52 -27.27 -45.56 -9.58
N ARG A 53 -28.15 -46.57 -9.59
CA ARG A 53 -28.84 -47.06 -10.78
C ARG A 53 -29.71 -45.99 -11.51
N ASP A 54 -30.16 -44.96 -10.81
CA ASP A 54 -30.94 -43.88 -11.41
C ASP A 54 -30.08 -42.88 -12.18
N PHE A 55 -28.78 -42.82 -11.88
CA PHE A 55 -27.78 -42.00 -12.60
C PHE A 55 -27.09 -42.79 -13.71
N PHE A 56 -26.84 -44.10 -13.50
CA PHE A 56 -26.07 -44.94 -14.40
C PHE A 56 -26.76 -46.22 -14.77
N PRO A 57 -26.86 -46.55 -16.06
CA PRO A 57 -27.30 -47.89 -16.48
C PRO A 57 -26.38 -48.98 -15.88
N GLY A 58 -26.94 -49.91 -15.10
CA GLY A 58 -26.18 -50.94 -14.42
C GLY A 58 -25.58 -50.54 -13.08
N GLY A 59 -25.91 -49.38 -12.54
CA GLY A 59 -25.55 -48.96 -11.19
C GLY A 59 -26.23 -49.82 -10.10
N ASP A 60 -25.64 -49.79 -8.89
CA ASP A 60 -26.08 -50.51 -7.72
C ASP A 60 -27.23 -49.76 -6.99
N GLU A 61 -27.78 -50.40 -5.93
CA GLU A 61 -28.69 -49.74 -5.00
C GLU A 61 -28.00 -48.79 -4.03
N GLN A 62 -26.68 -48.69 -4.04
CA GLN A 62 -25.87 -47.74 -3.32
C GLN A 62 -26.37 -46.32 -3.60
N ILE A 63 -26.44 -45.49 -2.57
CA ILE A 63 -26.88 -44.10 -2.72
C ILE A 63 -25.76 -43.26 -3.30
N ALA A 64 -26.10 -42.47 -4.29
CA ALA A 64 -25.20 -41.49 -4.90
C ALA A 64 -25.74 -40.06 -4.77
N LEU A 65 -24.82 -39.12 -4.51
CA LEU A 65 -25.05 -37.69 -4.58
C LEU A 65 -24.37 -37.14 -5.82
N MET A 66 -25.10 -36.46 -6.66
CA MET A 66 -24.63 -35.88 -7.90
C MET A 66 -24.66 -34.36 -7.83
N HIS A 67 -23.53 -33.71 -8.16
CA HIS A 67 -23.48 -32.30 -8.40
C HIS A 67 -22.80 -32.04 -9.76
N ARG A 68 -23.54 -31.58 -10.74
CA ARG A 68 -23.13 -31.50 -12.14
C ARG A 68 -22.67 -32.86 -12.68
N SER A 69 -21.36 -33.00 -12.95
CA SER A 69 -20.71 -34.25 -13.42
C SER A 69 -19.96 -34.99 -12.32
N ASP A 70 -19.97 -34.49 -11.09
CA ASP A 70 -19.23 -35.04 -9.95
C ASP A 70 -20.16 -35.85 -9.05
N PHE A 71 -19.63 -36.93 -8.48
CA PHE A 71 -20.40 -37.89 -7.69
C PHE A 71 -19.74 -38.18 -6.35
N LEU A 72 -20.56 -38.38 -5.34
CA LEU A 72 -20.23 -38.95 -4.05
C LEU A 72 -21.07 -40.18 -3.81
N PHE A 73 -20.49 -41.36 -3.71
CA PHE A 73 -21.14 -42.64 -3.46
C PHE A 73 -21.04 -42.96 -1.98
N LEU A 74 -22.13 -43.47 -1.41
CA LEU A 74 -22.27 -43.81 0.01
C LEU A 74 -22.64 -45.27 0.17
N GLU A 75 -21.96 -45.98 1.08
CA GLU A 75 -22.30 -47.37 1.42
C GLU A 75 -23.62 -47.43 2.22
N SER A 76 -24.71 -47.06 1.59
CA SER A 76 -26.06 -47.11 2.16
C SER A 76 -27.08 -47.35 1.06
N THR A 77 -28.14 -48.09 1.38
CA THR A 77 -29.30 -48.31 0.51
C THR A 77 -30.56 -47.56 1.01
N ASN A 78 -30.46 -46.95 2.18
CA ASN A 78 -31.60 -46.21 2.77
C ASN A 78 -31.57 -44.74 2.36
N LEU A 79 -32.33 -44.39 1.33
CA LEU A 79 -32.44 -43.07 0.76
C LEU A 79 -32.88 -42.01 1.78
N LEU A 80 -33.85 -42.33 2.64
CA LEU A 80 -34.41 -41.38 3.61
C LEU A 80 -33.38 -41.08 4.73
N THR A 81 -32.67 -42.10 5.19
CA THR A 81 -31.59 -41.89 6.19
C THR A 81 -30.50 -40.98 5.66
N VAL A 82 -30.04 -41.20 4.42
CA VAL A 82 -29.05 -40.35 3.79
C VAL A 82 -29.60 -38.95 3.56
N LEU A 83 -30.81 -38.78 3.06
CA LEU A 83 -31.44 -37.50 2.83
C LEU A 83 -31.49 -36.67 4.13
N ASN A 84 -31.99 -37.25 5.21
CA ASN A 84 -32.07 -36.59 6.51
C ASN A 84 -30.66 -36.18 7.00
N ARG A 85 -29.67 -37.07 6.89
CA ARG A 85 -28.31 -36.79 7.32
C ARG A 85 -27.69 -35.63 6.51
N VAL A 86 -27.90 -35.60 5.19
CA VAL A 86 -27.43 -34.49 4.35
C VAL A 86 -28.15 -33.19 4.70
N GLN A 87 -29.47 -33.23 4.98
CA GLN A 87 -30.18 -32.04 5.45
C GLN A 87 -29.68 -31.55 6.79
N ASP A 88 -29.34 -32.43 7.72
CA ASP A 88 -28.69 -32.05 9.00
C ASP A 88 -27.34 -31.36 8.78
N VAL A 89 -26.57 -31.85 7.82
CA VAL A 89 -25.29 -31.23 7.46
C VAL A 89 -25.51 -29.78 6.93
N PHE A 90 -26.45 -29.58 6.00
CA PHE A 90 -26.80 -28.25 5.53
C PHE A 90 -27.31 -27.35 6.67
N SER A 91 -28.20 -27.87 7.52
CA SER A 91 -28.74 -27.14 8.67
C SER A 91 -27.64 -26.68 9.63
N ARG A 92 -26.67 -27.56 9.93
CA ARG A 92 -25.53 -27.27 10.80
C ARG A 92 -24.67 -26.13 10.24
N TYR A 93 -24.30 -26.19 8.96
CA TYR A 93 -23.46 -25.15 8.33
C TYR A 93 -24.21 -23.83 8.13
N ASN A 94 -25.51 -23.88 7.80
CA ASN A 94 -26.37 -22.70 7.70
C ASN A 94 -26.44 -21.99 9.07
N HIS A 95 -26.72 -22.76 10.14
CA HIS A 95 -26.80 -22.20 11.48
C HIS A 95 -25.50 -21.54 11.94
N TRP A 96 -24.35 -22.20 11.73
CA TRP A 96 -23.05 -21.61 11.99
C TRP A 96 -22.83 -20.31 11.24
N TYR A 97 -23.10 -20.32 9.94
CA TYR A 97 -22.90 -19.16 9.07
C TYR A 97 -23.77 -17.97 9.49
N ASP A 98 -25.03 -18.21 9.80
CA ASP A 98 -25.98 -17.20 10.27
C ASP A 98 -25.55 -16.61 11.62
N ARG A 99 -25.06 -17.44 12.55
CA ARG A 99 -24.48 -16.99 13.84
C ARG A 99 -23.30 -16.06 13.59
N CYS A 100 -22.38 -16.41 12.70
CA CYS A 100 -21.23 -15.58 12.35
C CYS A 100 -21.66 -14.25 11.72
N LEU A 101 -22.58 -14.27 10.74
CA LEU A 101 -23.11 -13.04 10.12
C LEU A 101 -23.80 -12.13 11.14
N HIS A 102 -24.55 -12.70 12.08
CA HIS A 102 -25.16 -11.95 13.15
C HIS A 102 -24.13 -11.32 14.09
N ALA A 103 -23.09 -12.04 14.45
CA ALA A 103 -21.97 -11.50 15.25
C ALA A 103 -21.26 -10.37 14.51
N ILE A 104 -21.02 -10.51 13.20
CA ILE A 104 -20.43 -9.48 12.35
C ILE A 104 -21.32 -8.22 12.34
N SER A 105 -22.62 -8.39 12.14
CA SER A 105 -23.55 -7.24 12.09
C SER A 105 -23.65 -6.48 13.42
N LYS A 106 -23.37 -7.16 14.53
CA LYS A 106 -23.34 -6.56 15.89
C LYS A 106 -21.97 -5.99 16.29
N GLY A 107 -20.95 -6.12 15.44
CA GLY A 107 -19.59 -5.69 15.75
C GLY A 107 -18.94 -6.50 16.88
N CYS A 108 -19.33 -7.78 17.07
CA CYS A 108 -18.69 -8.64 18.07
C CYS A 108 -17.20 -8.83 17.77
N PRO A 109 -16.35 -9.05 18.80
CA PRO A 109 -14.92 -9.35 18.60
C PRO A 109 -14.68 -10.60 17.73
N LEU A 110 -13.52 -10.66 17.05
CA LEU A 110 -13.13 -11.83 16.23
C LEU A 110 -13.04 -13.14 17.04
N SER A 111 -12.75 -13.08 18.33
CA SER A 111 -12.77 -14.25 19.22
C SER A 111 -14.12 -14.97 19.21
N VAL A 112 -15.22 -14.22 19.17
CA VAL A 112 -16.57 -14.79 19.09
C VAL A 112 -16.79 -15.56 17.78
N LEU A 113 -16.25 -15.09 16.66
CA LEU A 113 -16.29 -15.81 15.39
C LEU A 113 -15.47 -17.09 15.45
N LEU A 114 -14.30 -17.05 16.10
CA LEU A 114 -13.46 -18.23 16.32
C LEU A 114 -14.15 -19.27 17.20
N ASP A 115 -14.80 -18.84 18.29
CA ASP A 115 -15.55 -19.74 19.19
C ASP A 115 -16.66 -20.48 18.44
N TYR A 116 -17.43 -19.76 17.61
CA TYR A 116 -18.46 -20.39 16.78
C TYR A 116 -17.87 -21.32 15.73
N THR A 117 -16.68 -21.02 15.23
CA THR A 117 -16.02 -21.79 14.17
C THR A 117 -15.36 -23.05 14.71
N ALA A 118 -14.98 -23.10 15.98
CA ALA A 118 -14.38 -24.29 16.61
C ALA A 118 -15.29 -25.54 16.51
N GLU A 119 -16.61 -25.36 16.46
CA GLU A 119 -17.58 -26.46 16.26
C GLU A 119 -17.51 -27.08 14.85
N ILE A 120 -17.01 -26.32 13.86
CA ILE A 120 -16.97 -26.68 12.43
C ILE A 120 -15.55 -27.00 11.98
N LEU A 121 -14.59 -26.22 12.45
CA LEU A 121 -13.15 -26.35 12.20
C LEU A 121 -12.40 -26.51 13.54
N PRO A 122 -12.33 -27.73 14.10
CA PRO A 122 -11.69 -27.98 15.39
C PRO A 122 -10.16 -28.01 15.26
N PHE A 123 -9.61 -27.04 14.58
CA PHE A 123 -8.17 -26.89 14.36
C PHE A 123 -7.70 -25.51 14.81
N PRO A 124 -6.44 -25.37 15.25
CA PRO A 124 -5.93 -24.08 15.67
C PRO A 124 -5.93 -23.06 14.56
N ILE A 125 -6.59 -21.92 14.80
CA ILE A 125 -6.64 -20.77 13.89
C ILE A 125 -6.01 -19.57 14.57
N ILE A 126 -5.17 -18.86 13.83
CA ILE A 126 -4.50 -17.63 14.24
C ILE A 126 -4.85 -16.52 13.25
N ILE A 127 -5.20 -15.34 13.76
CA ILE A 127 -5.45 -14.16 12.94
C ILE A 127 -4.44 -13.10 13.34
N VAL A 128 -3.63 -12.65 12.38
CA VAL A 128 -2.66 -11.58 12.56
C VAL A 128 -3.00 -10.40 11.65
N ASN A 129 -2.68 -9.20 12.12
CA ASN A 129 -2.79 -8.00 11.29
C ASN A 129 -1.61 -7.88 10.30
N ALA A 130 -1.60 -6.82 9.49
CA ALA A 130 -0.52 -6.58 8.54
C ALA A 130 0.86 -6.38 9.20
N ALA A 131 0.91 -5.93 10.46
CA ALA A 131 2.14 -5.83 11.26
C ALA A 131 2.52 -7.15 11.93
N GLN A 132 1.88 -8.28 11.56
CA GLN A 132 2.10 -9.61 12.14
C GLN A 132 1.84 -9.65 13.66
N ILE A 133 1.02 -8.73 14.18
CA ILE A 133 0.56 -8.72 15.57
C ILE A 133 -0.66 -9.63 15.65
N LEU A 134 -0.69 -10.48 16.67
CA LEU A 134 -1.80 -11.36 16.98
C LEU A 134 -3.04 -10.55 17.33
N VAL A 135 -4.12 -10.75 16.58
CA VAL A 135 -5.41 -10.08 16.79
C VAL A 135 -6.40 -10.99 17.50
N ALA A 136 -6.45 -12.24 17.06
CA ALA A 136 -7.31 -13.28 17.67
C ALA A 136 -6.73 -14.66 17.39
N HIS A 137 -7.06 -15.63 18.24
CA HIS A 137 -6.68 -17.03 18.09
C HIS A 137 -7.68 -17.94 18.77
N SER A 138 -7.74 -19.20 18.31
CA SER A 138 -8.40 -20.26 19.03
C SER A 138 -7.67 -20.56 20.35
N GLU A 139 -8.36 -21.21 21.30
CA GLU A 139 -7.89 -21.35 22.69
C GLU A 139 -6.50 -22.01 22.87
N ASP A 140 -6.13 -22.96 22.01
CA ASP A 140 -4.85 -23.68 22.16
C ASP A 140 -3.78 -23.19 21.17
N LEU A 141 -2.97 -22.22 21.61
CA LEU A 141 -1.76 -21.79 20.89
C LEU A 141 -0.53 -22.67 21.21
N SER A 142 -0.57 -23.44 22.29
CA SER A 142 0.61 -24.20 22.78
C SER A 142 1.04 -25.30 21.81
N SER A 143 0.10 -25.85 21.03
CA SER A 143 0.35 -26.88 20.01
C SER A 143 0.91 -26.34 18.70
N VAL A 144 0.88 -25.01 18.50
CA VAL A 144 1.15 -24.36 17.19
C VAL A 144 2.28 -23.36 17.20
N ILE A 145 2.70 -22.91 18.37
CA ILE A 145 3.82 -22.00 18.57
C ILE A 145 4.97 -22.81 19.18
N ALA A 146 6.15 -22.72 18.58
CA ALA A 146 7.33 -23.38 19.12
C ALA A 146 7.56 -22.95 20.58
N PRO A 147 7.96 -23.87 21.48
CA PRO A 147 8.15 -23.57 22.90
C PRO A 147 9.06 -22.36 23.14
N GLU A 148 10.09 -22.17 22.32
CA GLU A 148 11.01 -21.05 22.39
C GLU A 148 10.35 -19.70 22.05
N ASP A 149 9.24 -19.69 21.28
CA ASP A 149 8.55 -18.49 20.85
C ASP A 149 7.37 -18.09 21.75
N GLN A 150 6.90 -19.00 22.60
CA GLN A 150 5.74 -18.78 23.47
C GLN A 150 5.93 -17.57 24.38
N GLY A 151 7.15 -17.36 24.89
CA GLY A 151 7.47 -16.19 25.71
C GLY A 151 7.35 -14.87 24.97
N SER A 152 7.72 -14.81 23.70
CA SER A 152 7.58 -13.61 22.86
C SER A 152 6.12 -13.34 22.53
N VAL A 153 5.35 -14.37 22.21
CA VAL A 153 3.93 -14.22 21.90
C VAL A 153 3.15 -13.79 23.15
N ALA A 154 3.47 -14.32 24.32
CA ALA A 154 2.84 -13.92 25.57
C ALA A 154 3.13 -12.45 25.96
N LYS A 155 4.35 -11.97 25.65
CA LYS A 155 4.79 -10.62 26.00
C LYS A 155 4.36 -9.57 24.97
N ASP A 156 4.58 -9.84 23.69
CA ASP A 156 4.48 -8.86 22.60
C ASP A 156 3.32 -9.14 21.62
N SER A 157 2.52 -10.18 21.88
CA SER A 157 1.46 -10.67 20.98
C SER A 157 1.96 -10.91 19.54
N SER A 158 3.24 -11.27 19.37
CA SER A 158 3.85 -11.52 18.06
C SER A 158 4.96 -12.56 18.13
N LEU A 159 5.24 -13.21 17.00
CA LEU A 159 6.42 -14.07 16.87
C LEU A 159 7.71 -13.24 16.94
N PRO A 160 8.86 -13.87 17.24
CA PRO A 160 10.16 -13.19 17.22
C PRO A 160 10.41 -12.50 15.86
N GLU A 161 10.90 -11.28 15.92
CA GLU A 161 11.14 -10.41 14.76
C GLU A 161 11.97 -11.09 13.65
N LYS A 162 13.06 -11.79 14.03
CA LYS A 162 13.90 -12.54 13.07
C LYS A 162 13.12 -13.56 12.25
N LYS A 163 12.17 -14.28 12.87
CA LYS A 163 11.34 -15.26 12.16
C LYS A 163 10.37 -14.57 11.19
N LEU A 164 9.81 -13.43 11.59
CA LEU A 164 8.90 -12.67 10.74
C LEU A 164 9.61 -12.05 9.53
N ILE A 165 10.83 -11.53 9.71
CA ILE A 165 11.67 -11.04 8.63
C ILE A 165 11.97 -12.18 7.65
N GLN A 166 12.43 -13.33 8.15
CA GLN A 166 12.73 -14.50 7.31
C GLN A 166 11.48 -14.98 6.56
N PHE A 167 10.32 -14.98 7.21
CA PHE A 167 9.05 -15.32 6.55
C PHE A 167 8.74 -14.38 5.40
N ASN A 168 8.83 -13.06 5.62
CA ASN A 168 8.57 -12.07 4.59
C ASN A 168 9.57 -12.16 3.42
N GLN A 169 10.84 -12.44 3.68
CA GLN A 169 11.86 -12.62 2.64
C GLN A 169 11.57 -13.84 1.75
N VAL A 170 11.15 -14.96 2.36
CA VAL A 170 10.90 -16.23 1.62
C VAL A 170 9.54 -16.19 0.89
N HIS A 171 8.55 -15.51 1.45
CA HIS A 171 7.16 -15.53 0.95
C HIS A 171 6.69 -14.18 0.38
N ASN A 172 7.63 -13.32 -0.05
CA ASN A 172 7.31 -12.01 -0.59
C ASN A 172 6.44 -12.07 -1.86
N ASP A 173 6.66 -13.06 -2.71
CA ASP A 173 5.89 -13.30 -3.92
C ASP A 173 4.42 -13.66 -3.65
N THR A 174 4.12 -14.23 -2.47
CA THR A 174 2.75 -14.56 -2.04
C THR A 174 2.06 -13.43 -1.29
N TYR A 175 2.78 -12.34 -0.98
CA TYR A 175 2.29 -11.25 -0.13
C TYR A 175 0.97 -10.62 -0.61
N TYR A 176 0.81 -10.51 -1.93
CA TYR A 176 -0.38 -9.94 -2.58
C TYR A 176 -1.24 -11.00 -3.27
N GLN A 177 -0.97 -12.28 -3.03
CA GLN A 177 -1.77 -13.36 -3.59
C GLN A 177 -3.07 -13.50 -2.81
N GLY A 178 -4.20 -13.47 -3.51
CA GLY A 178 -5.49 -13.86 -2.95
C GLY A 178 -5.65 -15.37 -2.92
N GLY A 179 -6.51 -15.87 -2.02
CA GLY A 179 -6.83 -17.29 -1.90
C GLY A 179 -5.96 -18.05 -0.90
N LEU A 180 -6.03 -19.36 -0.98
CA LEU A 180 -5.35 -20.25 -0.05
C LEU A 180 -3.87 -20.43 -0.42
N ILE A 181 -2.99 -20.19 0.54
CA ILE A 181 -1.54 -20.34 0.43
C ILE A 181 -1.09 -21.43 1.39
N VAL A 182 -0.21 -22.33 0.91
CA VAL A 182 0.34 -23.42 1.71
C VAL A 182 1.74 -23.07 2.15
N ILE A 183 2.01 -23.09 3.46
CA ILE A 183 3.33 -22.86 4.05
C ILE A 183 3.85 -24.19 4.59
N PRO A 184 4.94 -24.71 4.02
CA PRO A 184 5.53 -25.96 4.48
C PRO A 184 6.08 -25.83 5.90
N PRO A 185 6.31 -26.96 6.60
CA PRO A 185 7.05 -26.97 7.87
C PRO A 185 8.43 -26.31 7.72
N GLY A 186 8.89 -25.66 8.77
CA GLY A 186 10.19 -24.96 8.83
C GLY A 186 10.09 -23.60 9.48
N PHE A 187 9.23 -22.73 8.98
CA PHE A 187 8.91 -21.46 9.65
C PHE A 187 8.01 -21.69 10.88
N PHE A 188 6.96 -22.48 10.69
CA PHE A 188 6.16 -23.03 11.79
C PHE A 188 6.56 -24.48 12.04
N PRO A 189 6.34 -25.01 13.27
CA PRO A 189 6.61 -26.42 13.57
C PRO A 189 5.87 -27.40 12.66
N THR A 190 4.66 -27.00 12.23
CA THR A 190 3.77 -27.82 11.40
C THR A 190 3.40 -27.09 10.12
N LYS A 191 2.94 -27.85 9.12
CA LYS A 191 2.35 -27.29 7.90
C LYS A 191 1.22 -26.33 8.25
N SER A 192 1.10 -25.24 7.49
CA SER A 192 0.12 -24.21 7.73
C SER A 192 -0.56 -23.80 6.44
N TYR A 193 -1.82 -23.43 6.53
CA TYR A 193 -2.61 -22.91 5.44
C TYR A 193 -2.95 -21.47 5.75
N CYS A 194 -2.61 -20.55 4.87
CA CYS A 194 -2.81 -19.13 5.08
C CYS A 194 -3.81 -18.57 4.08
N TYR A 195 -4.58 -17.61 4.53
CA TYR A 195 -5.48 -16.81 3.70
C TYR A 195 -5.24 -15.33 3.99
N HIS A 196 -4.81 -14.56 2.97
CA HIS A 196 -4.59 -13.13 3.14
C HIS A 196 -5.89 -12.35 3.04
N ILE A 197 -6.11 -11.47 4.01
CA ILE A 197 -7.21 -10.50 4.00
C ILE A 197 -6.74 -9.32 3.17
N LEU A 198 -7.29 -9.16 1.98
CA LEU A 198 -6.92 -8.11 1.04
C LEU A 198 -8.04 -7.09 0.91
N ALA A 199 -7.72 -5.80 0.88
CA ALA A 199 -8.63 -4.73 0.52
C ALA A 199 -7.90 -3.69 -0.34
N ASN A 200 -8.44 -3.39 -1.53
CA ASN A 200 -7.83 -2.46 -2.48
C ASN A 200 -6.35 -2.77 -2.76
N GLU A 201 -6.01 -4.07 -2.85
CA GLU A 201 -4.66 -4.61 -3.04
C GLU A 201 -3.70 -4.45 -1.84
N ASP A 202 -4.16 -3.90 -0.73
CA ASP A 202 -3.41 -3.92 0.52
C ASP A 202 -3.70 -5.20 1.31
N ARG A 203 -2.64 -5.83 1.83
CA ARG A 203 -2.80 -6.90 2.81
C ARG A 203 -3.15 -6.30 4.16
N LEU A 204 -4.37 -6.52 4.61
CA LEU A 204 -4.84 -6.09 5.93
C LEU A 204 -4.35 -7.03 7.03
N GLY A 205 -4.24 -8.31 6.72
CA GLY A 205 -3.83 -9.33 7.68
C GLY A 205 -3.76 -10.70 7.06
N THR A 206 -3.56 -11.71 7.90
CA THR A 206 -3.49 -13.11 7.49
C THR A 206 -4.22 -13.99 8.51
N ILE A 207 -5.02 -14.90 8.00
CA ILE A 207 -5.65 -15.98 8.77
C ILE A 207 -4.83 -17.22 8.52
N ILE A 208 -4.43 -17.91 9.58
CA ILE A 208 -3.55 -19.07 9.54
C ILE A 208 -4.27 -20.26 10.17
N LEU A 209 -4.49 -21.31 9.39
CA LEU A 209 -4.99 -22.61 9.86
C LEU A 209 -3.80 -23.55 10.00
N LYS A 210 -3.63 -24.16 11.16
CA LYS A 210 -2.57 -25.11 11.47
C LYS A 210 -3.00 -26.53 11.18
N ALA A 211 -2.05 -27.35 10.70
CA ALA A 211 -2.24 -28.77 10.47
C ALA A 211 -1.27 -29.57 11.36
N PRO A 212 -1.56 -29.78 12.67
CA PRO A 212 -0.65 -30.46 13.58
C PRO A 212 -0.43 -31.93 13.23
N ASP A 213 -1.43 -32.59 12.69
CA ASP A 213 -1.42 -34.04 12.42
C ASP A 213 -1.26 -34.39 10.92
N GLY A 214 -0.79 -33.45 10.11
CA GLY A 214 -0.60 -33.64 8.66
C GLY A 214 -1.43 -32.74 7.78
N ASP A 215 -1.84 -33.23 6.61
CA ASP A 215 -2.61 -32.43 5.65
C ASP A 215 -4.11 -32.39 5.99
N HIS A 216 -4.71 -31.23 5.84
CA HIS A 216 -6.16 -31.08 5.91
C HIS A 216 -6.84 -31.66 4.65
N THR A 217 -8.05 -32.16 4.85
CA THR A 217 -8.90 -32.58 3.73
C THR A 217 -9.29 -31.38 2.86
N PRO A 218 -9.61 -31.60 1.58
CA PRO A 218 -10.17 -30.52 0.76
C PRO A 218 -11.46 -29.92 1.33
N GLY A 219 -12.27 -30.71 2.06
CA GLY A 219 -13.48 -30.22 2.73
C GLY A 219 -13.15 -29.25 3.85
N THR A 220 -12.18 -29.59 4.71
CA THR A 220 -11.66 -28.69 5.76
C THR A 220 -11.13 -27.39 5.15
N LEU A 221 -10.38 -27.46 4.06
CA LEU A 221 -9.85 -26.27 3.41
C LEU A 221 -10.94 -25.36 2.83
N HIS A 222 -12.01 -25.93 2.25
CA HIS A 222 -13.16 -25.14 1.78
C HIS A 222 -13.91 -24.44 2.93
N LEU A 223 -14.05 -25.11 4.09
CA LEU A 223 -14.62 -24.48 5.28
C LEU A 223 -13.72 -23.34 5.80
N PHE A 224 -12.40 -23.53 5.75
CA PHE A 224 -11.46 -22.49 6.09
C PHE A 224 -11.53 -21.27 5.13
N GLU A 225 -11.66 -21.49 3.84
CA GLU A 225 -11.89 -20.40 2.87
C GLU A 225 -13.20 -19.67 3.14
N LEU A 226 -14.28 -20.41 3.48
CA LEU A 226 -15.57 -19.81 3.83
C LEU A 226 -15.47 -18.98 5.11
N PHE A 227 -14.82 -19.50 6.16
CA PHE A 227 -14.53 -18.74 7.38
C PHE A 227 -13.68 -17.50 7.08
N SER A 228 -12.67 -17.64 6.24
CA SER A 228 -11.79 -16.53 5.86
C SER A 228 -12.54 -15.41 5.15
N SER A 229 -13.57 -15.75 4.34
CA SER A 229 -14.44 -14.73 3.74
C SER A 229 -15.30 -14.00 4.78
N LEU A 230 -15.78 -14.69 5.81
CA LEU A 230 -16.50 -14.06 6.93
C LEU A 230 -15.62 -13.11 7.73
N VAL A 231 -14.36 -13.49 8.00
CA VAL A 231 -13.39 -12.62 8.66
C VAL A 231 -13.07 -11.40 7.79
N HIS A 232 -12.92 -11.59 6.49
CA HIS A 232 -12.72 -10.50 5.54
C HIS A 232 -13.89 -9.50 5.59
N ASP A 233 -15.14 -9.98 5.58
CA ASP A 233 -16.33 -9.14 5.69
C ASP A 233 -16.40 -8.45 7.06
N TRP A 234 -15.99 -9.14 8.13
CA TRP A 234 -15.89 -8.55 9.46
C TRP A 234 -14.90 -7.38 9.48
N VAL A 235 -13.68 -7.57 8.96
CA VAL A 235 -12.65 -6.53 8.88
C VAL A 235 -13.16 -5.34 8.05
N ARG A 236 -13.83 -5.60 6.93
CA ARG A 236 -14.36 -4.56 6.05
C ARG A 236 -15.45 -3.71 6.71
N ASN A 237 -16.30 -4.32 7.56
CA ASN A 237 -17.41 -3.63 8.21
C ASN A 237 -17.04 -2.94 9.53
N ASN A 238 -15.83 -3.17 10.05
CA ASN A 238 -15.33 -2.58 11.28
C ASN A 238 -14.18 -1.61 10.98
N GLU A 239 -14.48 -0.36 10.67
CA GLU A 239 -13.47 0.65 10.30
C GLU A 239 -12.40 0.87 11.36
N GLU A 240 -12.77 0.83 12.65
CA GLU A 240 -11.84 1.01 13.77
C GLU A 240 -10.81 -0.12 13.85
N TYR A 241 -11.24 -1.36 13.61
CA TYR A 241 -10.33 -2.52 13.53
C TYR A 241 -9.59 -2.59 12.19
N ALA A 242 -10.26 -2.23 11.08
CA ALA A 242 -9.61 -2.15 9.78
C ALA A 242 -8.41 -1.18 9.80
N ALA A 243 -8.50 -0.10 10.57
CA ALA A 243 -7.39 0.83 10.76
C ALA A 243 -6.16 0.17 11.41
N GLY A 244 -6.36 -0.70 12.42
CA GLY A 244 -5.26 -1.46 13.05
C GLY A 244 -4.66 -2.56 12.17
N PHE A 245 -5.39 -2.99 11.14
CA PHE A 245 -4.93 -4.02 10.21
C PHE A 245 -4.12 -3.48 9.03
N ARG A 246 -4.25 -2.20 8.66
CA ARG A 246 -3.62 -1.65 7.45
C ARG A 246 -2.19 -1.14 7.70
N ILE A 247 -1.20 -1.63 6.96
CA ILE A 247 0.15 -1.03 6.90
C ILE A 247 0.03 0.41 6.38
N THR A 248 -0.72 0.62 5.32
CA THR A 248 -0.99 1.92 4.72
C THR A 248 -1.65 2.88 5.69
N SER A 249 -2.47 2.39 6.63
CA SER A 249 -3.07 3.23 7.67
C SER A 249 -2.03 3.81 8.62
N ASN A 250 -1.05 3.03 9.09
CA ASN A 250 -0.02 3.56 9.98
C ASN A 250 0.87 4.59 9.29
N PHE A 251 1.14 4.41 8.00
CA PHE A 251 1.85 5.41 7.21
C PHE A 251 0.99 6.68 7.07
N ALA A 252 -0.27 6.56 6.64
CA ALA A 252 -1.20 7.69 6.54
C ALA A 252 -1.41 8.39 7.89
N TYR A 253 -1.61 7.63 8.97
CA TYR A 253 -1.76 8.16 10.32
C TYR A 253 -0.50 8.86 10.83
N THR A 254 0.69 8.39 10.43
CA THR A 254 1.94 9.09 10.73
C THR A 254 1.99 10.43 10.00
N LEU A 255 1.58 10.49 8.72
CA LEU A 255 1.48 11.74 7.97
C LEU A 255 0.42 12.70 8.54
N ASP A 256 -0.65 12.17 9.13
CA ASP A 256 -1.69 12.94 9.84
C ASP A 256 -1.30 13.32 11.28
N GLY A 257 -0.13 12.89 11.77
CA GLY A 257 0.34 13.18 13.13
C GLY A 257 -0.43 12.46 14.24
N LYS A 258 -1.08 11.32 13.95
CA LYS A 258 -1.86 10.58 14.95
C LYS A 258 -0.94 9.90 15.98
N PRO A 259 -1.29 9.96 17.28
CA PRO A 259 -0.49 9.33 18.35
C PRO A 259 -0.30 7.83 18.12
N GLY A 260 0.92 7.32 18.36
CA GLY A 260 1.26 5.90 18.26
C GLY A 260 1.48 5.38 16.83
N ALA A 261 1.07 6.12 15.79
CA ALA A 261 1.21 5.69 14.40
C ALA A 261 2.67 5.53 13.98
N LEU A 262 3.55 6.43 14.41
CA LEU A 262 4.98 6.37 14.13
C LEU A 262 5.63 5.10 14.67
N SER A 263 5.33 4.72 15.91
CA SER A 263 5.86 3.49 16.54
C SER A 263 5.36 2.23 15.81
N SER A 264 4.09 2.24 15.40
CA SER A 264 3.49 1.14 14.63
C SER A 264 4.11 1.03 13.23
N LEU A 265 4.34 2.17 12.56
CA LEU A 265 5.01 2.20 11.26
C LEU A 265 6.46 1.73 11.37
N PHE A 266 7.19 2.20 12.39
CA PHE A 266 8.56 1.76 12.65
C PHE A 266 8.64 0.23 12.81
N ARG A 267 7.79 -0.35 13.66
CA ARG A 267 7.72 -1.81 13.84
C ARG A 267 7.43 -2.54 12.54
N GLN A 268 6.52 -2.01 11.71
CA GLN A 268 6.22 -2.62 10.42
C GLN A 268 7.41 -2.60 9.46
N LEU A 269 8.12 -1.47 9.37
CA LEU A 269 9.30 -1.35 8.52
C LEU A 269 10.40 -2.31 8.96
N THR A 270 10.60 -2.50 10.28
CA THR A 270 11.55 -3.46 10.82
C THR A 270 11.22 -4.90 10.41
N LEU A 271 9.94 -5.27 10.31
CA LEU A 271 9.53 -6.60 9.82
C LEU A 271 9.89 -6.85 8.35
N PHE A 272 10.19 -5.80 7.59
CA PHE A 272 10.71 -5.87 6.22
C PHE A 272 12.23 -5.64 6.14
N ASP A 273 12.92 -5.84 7.25
CA ASP A 273 14.38 -5.71 7.36
C ASP A 273 14.91 -4.28 7.14
N TRP A 274 14.07 -3.27 7.42
CA TRP A 274 14.53 -1.89 7.37
C TRP A 274 15.25 -1.54 8.67
N ALA A 275 16.54 -1.27 8.58
CA ALA A 275 17.30 -0.76 9.72
C ALA A 275 16.75 0.59 10.20
N ALA A 276 16.85 0.87 11.50
CA ALA A 276 16.33 2.10 12.09
C ALA A 276 16.90 3.36 11.43
N ASP A 277 18.17 3.32 11.10
CA ASP A 277 18.99 4.40 10.53
C ASP A 277 19.19 4.30 9.01
N CYS A 278 18.53 3.34 8.33
CA CYS A 278 18.62 3.23 6.88
C CYS A 278 18.23 4.54 6.19
N LYS A 279 18.87 4.82 5.05
CA LYS A 279 18.55 6.00 4.26
C LYS A 279 17.19 5.84 3.59
N LYS A 280 16.28 6.73 3.89
CA LYS A 280 14.92 6.76 3.37
C LYS A 280 14.72 7.96 2.45
N GLN A 281 13.78 7.84 1.51
CA GLN A 281 13.35 8.95 0.67
C GLN A 281 11.85 8.84 0.38
N VAL A 282 11.16 9.97 0.36
CA VAL A 282 9.75 10.05 0.00
C VAL A 282 9.61 10.51 -1.45
N PHE A 283 8.73 9.83 -2.18
CA PHE A 283 8.28 10.25 -3.50
C PHE A 283 6.76 10.50 -3.45
N VAL A 284 6.33 11.53 -4.14
CA VAL A 284 4.91 11.86 -4.33
C VAL A 284 4.63 11.84 -5.82
N ILE A 285 3.63 11.06 -6.24
CA ILE A 285 3.22 10.95 -7.64
C ILE A 285 1.78 11.45 -7.77
N SER A 286 1.52 12.22 -8.81
CA SER A 286 0.22 12.81 -9.10
C SER A 286 -0.12 12.64 -10.58
N SER A 287 -1.42 12.53 -10.87
CA SER A 287 -1.93 12.59 -12.24
C SER A 287 -2.44 14.01 -12.53
N PRO A 288 -1.81 14.77 -13.44
CA PRO A 288 -2.24 16.12 -13.79
C PRO A 288 -3.68 16.19 -14.31
N GLY A 289 -4.19 15.09 -14.86
CA GLY A 289 -5.56 14.98 -15.38
C GLY A 289 -6.62 14.63 -14.34
N GLY A 290 -6.24 14.48 -13.06
CA GLY A 290 -7.18 14.12 -12.00
C GLY A 290 -7.80 12.73 -12.16
N GLN A 291 -7.11 11.79 -12.84
CA GLN A 291 -7.60 10.42 -13.01
C GLN A 291 -7.76 9.74 -11.65
N VAL A 292 -8.92 9.16 -11.43
CA VAL A 292 -9.20 8.37 -10.24
C VAL A 292 -8.56 6.98 -10.41
N ASN A 293 -7.90 6.46 -9.36
CA ASN A 293 -7.22 5.15 -9.35
C ASN A 293 -6.02 5.01 -10.30
N PHE A 294 -5.34 6.10 -10.67
CA PHE A 294 -4.10 6.05 -11.47
C PHE A 294 -2.96 5.31 -10.74
N ASP A 295 -3.01 5.28 -9.43
CA ASP A 295 -2.00 4.71 -8.53
C ASP A 295 -1.97 3.18 -8.55
N LEU A 296 -3.09 2.53 -8.84
CA LEU A 296 -3.24 1.08 -8.77
C LEU A 296 -2.28 0.30 -9.69
N PRO A 297 -2.14 0.64 -11.00
CA PRO A 297 -1.17 -0.01 -11.88
C PRO A 297 0.28 0.22 -11.43
N ILE A 298 0.58 1.42 -10.89
CA ILE A 298 1.91 1.79 -10.42
C ILE A 298 2.27 0.95 -9.18
N ARG A 299 1.36 0.87 -8.21
CA ARG A 299 1.54 0.09 -6.98
C ARG A 299 1.75 -1.39 -7.28
N LYS A 300 0.98 -1.99 -8.19
CA LYS A 300 1.14 -3.38 -8.62
C LYS A 300 2.53 -3.68 -9.17
N LYS A 301 3.06 -2.78 -9.96
CA LYS A 301 4.38 -2.94 -10.59
C LYS A 301 5.50 -2.77 -9.57
N LEU A 302 5.38 -1.79 -8.66
CA LEU A 302 6.35 -1.56 -7.57
C LEU A 302 6.38 -2.69 -6.54
N ALA A 303 5.22 -3.26 -6.19
CA ALA A 303 5.10 -4.30 -5.17
C ALA A 303 5.75 -5.64 -5.58
N LYS A 304 5.83 -5.93 -6.88
CA LYS A 304 6.38 -7.20 -7.37
C LYS A 304 7.90 -7.32 -7.25
N GLU A 305 8.61 -6.22 -7.14
CA GLU A 305 10.03 -6.19 -7.40
C GLU A 305 10.89 -5.82 -6.18
N ASN A 306 10.33 -5.25 -5.07
CA ASN A 306 11.19 -4.71 -4.02
C ASN A 306 10.60 -4.65 -2.61
N LEU A 307 11.26 -5.31 -1.65
CA LEU A 307 11.03 -5.14 -0.21
C LEU A 307 11.43 -3.76 0.31
N GLY A 308 12.22 -3.02 -0.45
CA GLY A 308 12.67 -1.66 -0.12
C GLY A 308 11.69 -0.54 -0.47
N VAL A 309 10.45 -0.87 -0.91
CA VAL A 309 9.47 0.13 -1.36
C VAL A 309 8.13 -0.05 -0.68
N PHE A 310 7.66 0.99 0.02
CA PHE A 310 6.30 1.10 0.53
C PHE A 310 5.53 2.16 -0.22
N SER A 311 4.35 1.83 -0.73
CA SER A 311 3.52 2.77 -1.46
C SER A 311 2.07 2.77 -0.97
N MET A 312 1.44 3.93 -0.94
CA MET A 312 0.04 4.07 -0.57
C MET A 312 -0.64 5.22 -1.32
N SER A 313 -1.95 5.10 -1.51
CA SER A 313 -2.80 6.21 -1.93
C SER A 313 -3.07 7.12 -0.72
N TYR A 314 -2.77 8.40 -0.85
CA TYR A 314 -3.00 9.38 0.20
C TYR A 314 -3.37 10.73 -0.40
N ARG A 315 -4.54 11.28 -0.04
CA ARG A 315 -5.04 12.58 -0.52
C ARG A 315 -4.98 12.75 -2.04
N ASN A 316 -5.46 11.75 -2.79
CA ASN A 316 -5.44 11.69 -4.25
C ASN A 316 -4.03 11.69 -4.90
N GLN A 317 -3.03 11.30 -4.15
CA GLN A 317 -1.65 11.12 -4.59
C GLN A 317 -1.18 9.72 -4.25
N LEU A 318 -0.23 9.21 -5.01
CA LEU A 318 0.53 8.03 -4.62
C LEU A 318 1.76 8.50 -3.85
N VAL A 319 1.86 8.12 -2.58
CA VAL A 319 3.03 8.39 -1.74
C VAL A 319 3.86 7.11 -1.63
N ILE A 320 5.14 7.22 -1.90
CA ILE A 320 6.09 6.11 -1.85
C ILE A 320 7.18 6.46 -0.84
N LEU A 321 7.48 5.53 0.06
CA LEU A 321 8.63 5.57 0.96
C LEU A 321 9.61 4.50 0.52
N CYS A 322 10.84 4.89 0.21
CA CYS A 322 11.89 3.98 -0.24
C CYS A 322 12.99 3.86 0.81
N ASN A 323 13.55 2.65 0.94
CA ASN A 323 14.80 2.38 1.61
C ASN A 323 15.93 2.36 0.57
N LEU A 324 16.75 3.39 0.55
CA LEU A 324 17.81 3.56 -0.44
C LEU A 324 18.99 2.61 -0.23
N ASP A 325 19.09 1.98 0.93
CA ASP A 325 20.16 1.00 1.20
C ASP A 325 19.79 -0.39 0.63
N MET A 326 18.52 -0.60 0.24
CA MET A 326 18.00 -1.84 -0.37
C MET A 326 17.74 -1.71 -1.87
N LEU A 327 17.95 -0.53 -2.47
CA LEU A 327 17.61 -0.23 -3.86
C LEU A 327 18.80 0.33 -4.61
N ASP A 328 18.95 -0.05 -5.88
CA ASP A 328 19.70 0.76 -6.82
C ASP A 328 18.87 2.00 -7.19
N TYR A 329 19.35 3.16 -6.75
CA TYR A 329 18.61 4.42 -6.87
C TYR A 329 18.40 4.84 -8.34
N GLU A 330 19.41 4.62 -9.19
CA GLU A 330 19.33 5.02 -10.59
C GLU A 330 18.35 4.13 -11.36
N ASP A 331 18.45 2.82 -11.18
CA ASP A 331 17.56 1.85 -11.80
C ASP A 331 16.11 2.05 -11.32
N PHE A 332 15.92 2.22 -10.02
CA PHE A 332 14.59 2.51 -9.44
C PHE A 332 13.96 3.78 -10.02
N THR A 333 14.71 4.88 -10.09
CA THR A 333 14.16 6.15 -10.59
C THR A 333 13.88 6.10 -12.09
N GLN A 334 14.71 5.42 -12.90
CA GLN A 334 14.45 5.20 -14.32
C GLN A 334 13.18 4.36 -14.53
N THR A 335 13.04 3.27 -13.78
CA THR A 335 11.84 2.43 -13.81
C THR A 335 10.60 3.22 -13.40
N LEU A 336 10.69 4.01 -12.33
CA LEU A 336 9.60 4.86 -11.86
C LEU A 336 9.19 5.90 -12.92
N CYS A 337 10.15 6.57 -13.56
CA CYS A 337 9.88 7.52 -14.65
C CYS A 337 9.19 6.85 -15.84
N SER A 338 9.62 5.64 -16.23
CA SER A 338 8.96 4.88 -17.29
C SER A 338 7.50 4.55 -16.93
N ILE A 339 7.27 4.07 -15.70
CA ILE A 339 5.92 3.77 -15.21
C ILE A 339 5.04 5.02 -15.18
N MET A 340 5.58 6.14 -14.70
CA MET A 340 4.85 7.41 -14.66
C MET A 340 4.48 7.91 -16.06
N LYS A 341 5.38 7.77 -17.03
CA LYS A 341 5.13 8.12 -18.43
C LYS A 341 3.99 7.30 -19.02
N ASP A 342 4.00 5.98 -18.82
CA ASP A 342 2.97 5.06 -19.31
C ASP A 342 1.57 5.36 -18.71
N ASN A 343 1.54 5.90 -17.49
CA ASN A 343 0.30 6.22 -16.77
C ASN A 343 -0.04 7.72 -16.77
N HIS A 344 0.61 8.53 -17.59
CA HIS A 344 0.40 9.98 -17.68
C HIS A 344 0.51 10.72 -16.34
N CYS A 345 1.44 10.28 -15.49
CA CYS A 345 1.72 10.82 -14.15
C CYS A 345 3.06 11.57 -14.13
N CYS A 346 3.22 12.44 -13.16
CA CYS A 346 4.50 13.06 -12.82
C CYS A 346 4.78 12.87 -11.33
N GLY A 347 6.05 13.01 -10.94
CA GLY A 347 6.46 12.77 -9.58
C GLY A 347 7.41 13.82 -9.03
N ALA A 348 7.50 13.91 -7.72
CA ALA A 348 8.54 14.66 -7.03
C ALA A 348 9.12 13.86 -5.85
N SER A 349 10.37 14.11 -5.52
CA SER A 349 11.04 13.44 -4.41
C SER A 349 11.60 14.43 -3.39
N SER A 350 11.60 14.00 -2.12
CA SER A 350 12.33 14.68 -1.05
C SER A 350 13.85 14.52 -1.22
N ILE A 351 14.65 15.14 -0.36
CA ILE A 351 16.02 14.68 -0.09
C ILE A 351 15.95 13.42 0.78
N SER A 352 17.06 12.67 0.85
CA SER A 352 17.16 11.47 1.70
C SER A 352 17.27 11.85 3.18
N PHE A 353 16.75 10.98 4.05
CA PHE A 353 16.77 11.12 5.51
C PHE A 353 16.91 9.76 6.19
N ALA A 354 17.35 9.75 7.45
CA ALA A 354 17.52 8.53 8.22
C ALA A 354 16.43 8.35 9.29
N GLN A 355 16.07 9.41 10.00
CA GLN A 355 15.18 9.36 11.14
C GLN A 355 13.71 9.36 10.73
N LEU A 356 12.96 8.30 11.09
CA LEU A 356 11.57 8.12 10.66
C LEU A 356 10.61 9.18 11.24
N ASP A 357 10.94 9.79 12.37
CA ASP A 357 10.17 10.90 12.97
C ASP A 357 10.15 12.16 12.08
N GLN A 358 11.09 12.28 11.14
CA GLN A 358 11.14 13.35 10.15
C GLN A 358 10.28 13.09 8.91
N LEU A 359 9.60 11.95 8.83
CA LEU A 359 8.83 11.52 7.66
C LEU A 359 7.85 12.59 7.17
N VAL A 360 7.12 13.23 8.08
CA VAL A 360 6.15 14.29 7.75
C VAL A 360 6.84 15.47 7.06
N THR A 361 8.01 15.88 7.56
CA THR A 361 8.79 16.98 6.98
C THR A 361 9.21 16.65 5.56
N PHE A 362 9.72 15.45 5.31
CA PHE A 362 10.17 15.04 3.97
C PHE A 362 9.03 14.76 3.00
N TYR A 363 7.88 14.29 3.50
CA TYR A 363 6.65 14.26 2.71
C TYR A 363 6.23 15.67 2.25
N GLN A 364 6.19 16.64 3.15
CA GLN A 364 5.88 18.03 2.81
C GLN A 364 6.90 18.62 1.82
N GLN A 365 8.17 18.25 1.94
CA GLN A 365 9.20 18.68 1.01
C GLN A 365 8.95 18.14 -0.41
N ALA A 366 8.62 16.85 -0.55
CA ALA A 366 8.28 16.24 -1.84
C ALA A 366 7.00 16.86 -2.43
N LEU A 367 5.98 17.08 -1.58
CA LEU A 367 4.72 17.70 -1.98
C LEU A 367 4.95 19.13 -2.51
N THR A 368 5.72 19.93 -1.80
CA THR A 368 6.06 21.31 -2.21
C THR A 368 6.85 21.31 -3.53
N ALA A 369 7.78 20.36 -3.71
CA ALA A 369 8.49 20.21 -4.97
C ALA A 369 7.54 19.88 -6.13
N MET A 370 6.53 19.03 -5.91
CA MET A 370 5.49 18.71 -6.89
C MET A 370 4.65 19.93 -7.26
N GLU A 371 4.16 20.69 -6.27
CA GLU A 371 3.31 21.86 -6.46
C GLU A 371 3.98 22.99 -7.26
N HIS A 372 5.31 23.10 -7.14
CA HIS A 372 6.10 24.14 -7.81
C HIS A 372 6.77 23.67 -9.11
N SER A 373 6.41 22.48 -9.60
CA SER A 373 6.97 21.89 -10.81
C SER A 373 5.99 21.96 -12.00
N PRO A 374 6.47 21.86 -13.26
CA PRO A 374 5.65 21.97 -14.46
C PRO A 374 4.62 20.83 -14.64
N GLN A 375 4.71 19.75 -13.85
CA GLN A 375 3.84 18.58 -13.88
C GLN A 375 3.79 17.87 -15.25
N ILE A 376 4.95 17.69 -15.87
CA ILE A 376 5.09 17.00 -17.16
C ILE A 376 5.04 15.47 -16.92
N PRO A 377 4.20 14.71 -17.65
CA PRO A 377 4.15 13.26 -17.51
C PRO A 377 5.49 12.56 -17.78
N GLY A 378 5.87 11.65 -16.89
CA GLY A 378 7.13 10.92 -16.93
C GLY A 378 8.30 11.63 -16.25
N GLU A 379 8.13 12.87 -15.82
CA GLU A 379 9.18 13.63 -15.14
C GLU A 379 9.17 13.42 -13.63
N LEU A 380 10.37 13.28 -13.05
CA LEU A 380 10.60 13.21 -11.60
C LEU A 380 11.39 14.44 -11.13
N TYR A 381 10.73 15.30 -10.36
CA TYR A 381 11.31 16.54 -9.84
C TYR A 381 11.96 16.31 -8.48
N ARG A 382 13.27 16.50 -8.39
CA ARG A 382 13.98 16.41 -7.12
C ARG A 382 13.83 17.72 -6.35
N CYS A 383 13.54 17.66 -5.07
CA CYS A 383 13.38 18.86 -4.23
C CYS A 383 14.62 19.80 -4.31
N GLN A 384 15.82 19.24 -4.30
CA GLN A 384 17.06 20.01 -4.40
C GLN A 384 17.18 20.81 -5.71
N ASP A 385 16.70 20.26 -6.82
CA ASP A 385 16.77 20.90 -8.14
C ASP A 385 15.67 21.96 -8.31
N THR A 386 14.58 21.83 -7.57
CA THR A 386 13.44 22.74 -7.59
C THR A 386 13.51 23.83 -6.51
N ALA A 387 14.45 23.73 -5.56
CA ALA A 387 14.53 24.61 -4.38
C ALA A 387 14.54 26.11 -4.73
N MET A 388 15.34 26.53 -5.73
CA MET A 388 15.38 27.93 -6.16
C MET A 388 14.06 28.39 -6.76
N ARG A 389 13.39 27.54 -7.55
CA ARG A 389 12.06 27.84 -8.09
C ARG A 389 11.01 27.93 -6.99
N MET A 390 11.08 27.05 -5.98
CA MET A 390 10.20 27.08 -4.81
C MET A 390 10.36 28.41 -4.05
N ILE A 391 11.60 28.80 -3.75
CA ILE A 391 11.91 30.08 -3.09
C ILE A 391 11.35 31.26 -3.91
N THR A 392 11.64 31.26 -5.22
CA THR A 392 11.18 32.32 -6.12
C THR A 392 9.65 32.43 -6.13
N ASN A 393 8.92 31.30 -6.24
CA ASN A 393 7.46 31.28 -6.26
C ASN A 393 6.85 31.71 -4.91
N ILE A 394 7.46 31.33 -3.78
CA ILE A 394 7.03 31.78 -2.45
C ILE A 394 7.26 33.29 -2.31
N VAL A 395 8.40 33.75 -2.75
CA VAL A 395 8.77 35.18 -2.74
C VAL A 395 7.82 35.97 -3.64
N ASP A 396 7.52 35.51 -4.85
CA ASP A 396 6.59 36.18 -5.78
C ASP A 396 5.16 36.23 -5.21
N LYS A 397 4.71 35.21 -4.49
CA LYS A 397 3.39 35.21 -3.84
C LYS A 397 3.33 36.07 -2.57
N ALA A 398 4.43 36.12 -1.81
CA ALA A 398 4.52 36.80 -0.52
C ALA A 398 4.95 38.26 -0.64
N ILE A 399 5.73 38.60 -1.68
CA ILE A 399 6.29 39.93 -1.87
C ILE A 399 5.43 40.69 -2.87
N SER A 400 4.68 41.65 -2.32
CA SER A 400 4.00 42.64 -3.16
C SER A 400 5.05 43.45 -3.93
N THR A 401 4.63 44.05 -5.08
CA THR A 401 5.43 44.98 -5.86
C THR A 401 6.16 46.07 -5.04
N ALA A 402 5.73 46.28 -3.81
CA ALA A 402 6.34 47.22 -2.86
C ALA A 402 7.78 46.87 -2.44
N LEU A 403 8.21 45.61 -2.58
CA LEU A 403 9.59 45.21 -2.27
C LEU A 403 10.50 45.19 -3.52
N ILE A 404 9.93 45.38 -4.69
CA ILE A 404 10.72 45.55 -5.90
C ILE A 404 11.30 46.95 -5.90
N HIS A 405 12.62 47.04 -6.06
CA HIS A 405 13.28 48.34 -6.11
C HIS A 405 12.61 49.24 -7.17
N PRO A 406 12.23 50.51 -6.82
CA PRO A 406 11.47 51.40 -7.72
C PRO A 406 12.09 51.63 -9.08
N ALA A 407 13.44 51.49 -9.20
CA ALA A 407 14.14 51.60 -10.48
C ALA A 407 13.77 50.50 -11.48
N ILE A 408 13.41 49.28 -11.01
CA ILE A 408 13.11 48.15 -11.91
C ILE A 408 11.82 48.39 -12.72
N PRO A 409 10.68 48.74 -12.11
CA PRO A 409 9.49 49.13 -12.87
C PRO A 409 9.74 50.32 -13.80
N ALA A 410 10.53 51.31 -13.36
CA ALA A 410 10.88 52.44 -14.20
C ALA A 410 11.71 52.08 -15.45
N ILE A 411 12.72 51.20 -15.27
CA ILE A 411 13.52 50.67 -16.39
C ILE A 411 12.61 49.86 -17.35
N LYS A 412 11.72 49.00 -16.82
CA LYS A 412 10.77 48.25 -17.65
C LYS A 412 9.82 49.14 -18.43
N ALA A 413 9.32 50.22 -17.84
CA ALA A 413 8.47 51.20 -18.52
C ALA A 413 9.24 51.93 -19.62
N HIS A 414 10.52 52.28 -19.39
CA HIS A 414 11.40 52.85 -20.37
C HIS A 414 11.65 51.90 -21.56
N ASP A 415 11.97 50.64 -21.26
CA ASP A 415 12.21 49.62 -22.28
C ASP A 415 10.99 49.42 -23.20
N LEU A 416 9.79 49.37 -22.61
CA LEU A 416 8.54 49.31 -23.38
C LEU A 416 8.31 50.55 -24.28
N ALA A 417 8.62 51.74 -23.78
CA ALA A 417 8.41 52.99 -24.51
C ALA A 417 9.42 53.20 -25.65
N HIS A 418 10.68 52.74 -25.47
CA HIS A 418 11.79 53.04 -26.38
C HIS A 418 12.30 51.80 -27.12
N LYS A 419 11.68 50.62 -26.92
CA LYS A 419 12.09 49.33 -27.49
C LYS A 419 13.56 48.99 -27.18
N THR A 420 13.98 49.29 -25.97
CA THR A 420 15.30 48.94 -25.41
C THR A 420 15.20 47.74 -24.49
N ASP A 421 16.34 47.13 -24.11
CA ASP A 421 16.41 46.01 -23.13
C ASP A 421 17.44 46.35 -22.05
N TYR A 422 17.23 47.44 -21.36
CA TYR A 422 18.08 47.84 -20.24
C TYR A 422 17.86 46.92 -19.01
N CYS A 423 16.68 46.34 -18.87
CA CYS A 423 16.37 45.37 -17.82
C CYS A 423 17.22 44.09 -17.99
N GLY A 424 17.28 43.56 -19.23
CA GLY A 424 18.12 42.41 -19.58
C GLY A 424 19.63 42.74 -19.41
N THR A 425 20.02 43.93 -19.83
CA THR A 425 21.41 44.41 -19.65
C THR A 425 21.80 44.51 -18.16
N LEU A 426 20.92 45.03 -17.30
CA LEU A 426 21.15 45.11 -15.85
C LEU A 426 21.21 43.71 -15.24
N PHE A 427 20.34 42.80 -15.65
CA PHE A 427 20.34 41.40 -15.19
C PHE A 427 21.69 40.73 -15.54
N CYS A 428 22.13 40.83 -16.78
CA CYS A 428 23.39 40.26 -17.23
C CYS A 428 24.61 40.87 -16.47
N PHE A 429 24.56 42.18 -16.22
CA PHE A 429 25.60 42.88 -15.46
C PHE A 429 25.65 42.39 -14.00
N LEU A 430 24.51 42.17 -13.35
CA LEU A 430 24.48 41.66 -11.99
C LEU A 430 24.86 40.18 -11.92
N LYS A 431 24.46 39.36 -12.90
CA LYS A 431 24.85 37.96 -13.05
C LYS A 431 26.38 37.80 -13.18
N ASN A 432 27.01 38.68 -13.93
CA ASN A 432 28.46 38.72 -14.10
C ASN A 432 29.19 39.48 -12.96
N GLU A 433 28.63 39.52 -11.78
CA GLU A 433 29.25 40.14 -10.60
C GLU A 433 29.70 41.59 -10.84
N ARG A 434 29.00 42.36 -11.72
CA ARG A 434 29.29 43.72 -12.13
C ARG A 434 30.59 43.89 -12.94
N ARG A 435 31.09 42.84 -13.57
CA ARG A 435 32.28 42.87 -14.42
C ARG A 435 31.90 43.40 -15.81
N HIS A 436 32.27 44.63 -16.11
CA HIS A 436 31.89 45.29 -17.35
C HIS A 436 32.40 44.58 -18.61
N GLN A 437 33.64 44.05 -18.59
CA GLN A 437 34.19 43.38 -19.75
C GLN A 437 33.46 42.08 -20.08
N GLN A 438 33.24 41.24 -19.11
CA GLN A 438 32.56 39.96 -19.26
C GLN A 438 31.10 40.16 -19.66
N THR A 439 30.42 41.17 -19.11
CA THR A 439 29.06 41.53 -19.48
C THR A 439 28.95 42.05 -20.90
N ALA A 440 29.90 42.87 -21.33
CA ALA A 440 29.96 43.41 -22.69
C ALA A 440 30.18 42.30 -23.73
N GLU A 441 31.04 41.33 -23.42
CA GLU A 441 31.30 40.15 -24.23
C GLU A 441 30.01 39.26 -24.34
N GLU A 442 29.36 38.98 -23.22
CA GLU A 442 28.13 38.18 -23.20
C GLU A 442 26.96 38.84 -23.96
N LEU A 443 26.86 40.18 -23.92
CA LEU A 443 25.81 40.96 -24.61
C LEU A 443 26.20 41.35 -26.03
N PHE A 444 27.42 40.98 -26.49
CA PHE A 444 27.95 41.35 -27.80
C PHE A 444 27.92 42.87 -28.07
N ILE A 445 28.20 43.68 -27.01
CA ILE A 445 28.26 45.15 -27.12
C ILE A 445 29.63 45.67 -26.72
N HIS A 446 29.98 46.88 -27.18
CA HIS A 446 31.23 47.49 -26.81
C HIS A 446 31.19 47.91 -25.31
N ARG A 447 32.33 47.74 -24.58
CA ARG A 447 32.43 48.11 -23.17
C ARG A 447 32.00 49.52 -22.85
N ASN A 448 32.27 50.47 -23.73
CA ASN A 448 31.85 51.87 -23.56
C ASN A 448 30.32 52.04 -23.65
N THR A 449 29.67 51.23 -24.49
CA THR A 449 28.18 51.23 -24.60
C THR A 449 27.57 50.72 -23.28
N LEU A 450 28.14 49.66 -22.70
CA LEU A 450 27.69 49.17 -21.41
C LEU A 450 27.94 50.21 -20.28
N PHE A 451 29.07 50.91 -20.33
CA PHE A 451 29.36 52.00 -19.38
C PHE A 451 28.34 53.15 -19.52
N LEU A 452 27.97 53.54 -20.73
CA LEU A 452 26.98 54.57 -20.97
C LEU A 452 25.58 54.14 -20.43
N ILE A 453 25.20 52.89 -20.64
CA ILE A 453 23.94 52.30 -20.09
C ILE A 453 23.97 52.29 -18.57
N SER A 454 25.12 51.93 -17.96
CA SER A 454 25.24 51.93 -16.50
C SER A 454 25.23 53.36 -15.91
N VAL A 455 25.73 54.35 -16.66
CA VAL A 455 25.66 55.78 -16.27
C VAL A 455 24.19 56.28 -16.37
N ILE A 456 23.47 55.91 -17.40
CA ILE A 456 22.05 56.22 -17.49
C ILE A 456 21.25 55.60 -16.31
N ALA A 457 21.55 54.38 -15.96
CA ALA A 457 20.99 53.73 -14.78
C ALA A 457 21.39 54.43 -13.47
N LEU A 458 22.59 55.06 -13.42
CA LEU A 458 23.07 55.86 -12.30
C LEU A 458 22.45 57.26 -12.23
N PHE A 459 22.03 57.84 -13.35
CA PHE A 459 21.29 59.12 -13.37
C PHE A 459 19.94 59.04 -12.67
N TRP A 460 19.32 57.86 -12.71
CA TRP A 460 18.12 57.53 -11.93
C TRP A 460 18.44 57.37 -10.45
N ARG A 461 19.74 57.26 -10.04
CA ARG A 461 20.23 57.14 -8.67
C ARG A 461 20.09 58.43 -7.82
N ARG A 462 19.83 59.59 -8.42
CA ARG A 462 19.75 60.88 -7.67
C ARG A 462 18.48 60.98 -6.77
N GLN A 463 17.62 59.99 -6.80
CA GLN A 463 16.46 59.86 -5.90
C GLN A 463 16.62 58.75 -4.85
N TRP A 464 17.86 58.21 -4.70
CA TRP A 464 18.10 57.03 -3.91
C TRP A 464 18.74 57.28 -2.55
N HIS A 465 18.08 56.91 -1.45
CA HIS A 465 18.70 56.63 -0.17
C HIS A 465 19.09 55.14 -0.12
N PRO A 466 20.36 54.75 0.15
CA PRO A 466 20.78 53.37 0.18
C PRO A 466 20.14 52.69 1.41
N THR A 467 19.29 51.69 1.15
CA THR A 467 18.91 50.73 2.18
C THR A 467 20.03 49.68 2.29
N PRO A 468 20.49 49.30 3.49
CA PRO A 468 21.53 48.28 3.64
C PRO A 468 20.96 46.92 3.24
N VAL A 469 21.58 46.33 2.21
CA VAL A 469 21.32 44.94 1.81
C VAL A 469 22.19 44.04 2.67
N LEU A 470 21.56 43.28 3.57
CA LEU A 470 22.20 42.20 4.32
C LEU A 470 22.45 41.01 3.37
N LEU A 471 23.69 40.83 2.93
CA LEU A 471 24.14 39.57 2.30
C LEU A 471 24.68 38.63 3.38
N PRO A 472 24.30 37.34 3.41
CA PRO A 472 24.92 36.38 4.31
C PRO A 472 26.34 36.09 3.82
N GLY A 473 27.34 36.64 4.46
CA GLY A 473 28.76 36.36 4.23
C GLY A 473 29.39 35.82 5.51
N LYS A 474 30.35 34.91 5.32
CA LYS A 474 31.11 34.26 6.39
C LYS A 474 31.57 35.25 7.46
N SER A 475 31.48 34.82 8.70
CA SER A 475 31.84 35.50 9.93
C SER A 475 33.25 36.09 9.95
N HIS A 476 33.45 37.27 9.43
CA HIS A 476 34.52 38.18 9.81
C HIS A 476 34.05 39.61 9.54
N GLY A 477 33.76 40.32 10.63
CA GLY A 477 33.73 41.77 10.78
C GLY A 477 32.79 42.53 9.84
N TRP A 478 31.71 43.04 10.38
CA TRP A 478 30.82 43.99 9.73
C TRP A 478 31.60 45.23 9.27
N ARG A 479 31.87 45.34 7.95
CA ARG A 479 32.23 46.60 7.36
C ARG A 479 31.09 47.12 6.52
N SER A 480 30.54 48.22 6.97
CA SER A 480 29.58 49.03 6.23
C SER A 480 30.17 49.42 4.87
N LEU A 481 29.48 49.06 3.76
CA LEU A 481 29.78 49.53 2.41
C LEU A 481 29.22 50.96 2.17
N VAL A 482 29.25 51.80 3.18
CA VAL A 482 28.93 53.23 3.04
C VAL A 482 30.24 53.98 2.98
N GLY A 483 30.63 54.43 1.79
CA GLY A 483 31.67 55.41 1.67
C GLY A 483 32.79 55.16 0.70
N CYS A 484 32.57 54.56 -0.46
CA CYS A 484 33.48 54.73 -1.58
C CYS A 484 32.87 55.69 -2.62
N SER A 485 33.19 56.94 -2.48
CA SER A 485 33.06 57.90 -3.56
C SER A 485 33.96 57.51 -4.71
N PRO A 486 33.50 57.54 -5.99
CA PRO A 486 34.37 57.25 -7.14
C PRO A 486 35.42 58.34 -7.45
N TRP A 487 35.52 59.35 -6.61
CA TRP A 487 36.45 60.44 -6.82
C TRP A 487 37.17 60.74 -5.50
N GLY A 488 38.37 60.22 -5.38
CA GLY A 488 39.21 60.54 -4.26
C GLY A 488 40.32 59.51 -4.01
N CYS A 489 41.50 59.76 -4.64
CA CYS A 489 42.82 59.17 -4.48
C CYS A 489 42.94 57.68 -4.71
#